data_489d92c809d8fbc8eb75d55ede356ab2
#
_entry.id   489d92c809d8fbc8eb75d55ede356ab2
#
_cell.length_a   1.000
_cell.length_b   1.000
_cell.length_c   1.000
_cell.angle_alpha   90.00
_cell.angle_beta   90.00
_cell.angle_gamma   90.00
#
_symmetry.space_group_name_H-M   'P 1'
#
loop_
_entity.id
_entity.type
_entity.pdbx_description
1 polymer ?
#
loop_
_entity_poly.entity_id
_entity_poly.type
_entity_poly.pdbx_seq_one_letter_code
_entity_poly.pdbx_strand_id
1 'polypeptide(L)'
;MSALFAHLVGQQQARTLLLAALEQGRLAPAYLFAGPNGVGRRVAAMGFLEGVLAGIHGDEALRRRLQQGNHPDLLWIEPTYLEKGKLVPRSQAEAAGVSRRSAPQLRLDQIREVSRFLGRRPLEAERCVVVLDGAEAMAEAAANALLKTLEEPGDGLLILIATAPEQLLSTIRSRCQLIPFGRLRPEEIERVLPPLAGQEPQDPIELVQLAAGSPGALQEHRRHWQAVPEGVADRLLQLVEGGVDPLQALELARDLSEALDGEQQQWLVQWWQQALWNRHRQAAILRRLNRLSRQLQAYVQPRLAWEVALLELAGGRERTS
;
A
#
# COMPACT_ATOMS: atom_id res chain seq x y z
N MET A 1 16.30 -12.44 -20.65
CA MET A 1 15.80 -11.43 -19.68
C MET A 1 16.65 -11.56 -18.43
N SER A 2 17.14 -10.45 -17.87
CA SER A 2 17.95 -10.50 -16.64
C SER A 2 17.17 -11.17 -15.49
N ALA A 3 17.83 -12.10 -14.78
CA ALA A 3 17.23 -12.81 -13.64
C ALA A 3 16.84 -11.88 -12.49
N LEU A 4 17.44 -10.67 -12.42
CA LEU A 4 17.20 -9.67 -11.38
C LEU A 4 15.73 -9.23 -11.26
N PHE A 5 15.03 -9.12 -12.38
CA PHE A 5 13.64 -8.66 -12.41
C PHE A 5 12.66 -9.75 -12.88
N ALA A 6 13.01 -11.05 -12.71
CA ALA A 6 12.16 -12.16 -13.13
C ALA A 6 10.79 -12.14 -12.40
N HIS A 7 10.74 -11.71 -11.15
CA HIS A 7 9.52 -11.61 -10.34
C HIS A 7 8.76 -10.29 -10.52
N LEU A 8 9.29 -9.35 -11.30
CA LEU A 8 8.62 -8.07 -11.60
C LEU A 8 7.82 -8.20 -12.88
N VAL A 9 6.53 -8.36 -12.75
CA VAL A 9 5.61 -8.44 -13.91
C VAL A 9 5.21 -7.03 -14.35
N GLY A 10 5.05 -6.83 -15.66
CA GLY A 10 4.81 -5.51 -16.24
C GLY A 10 5.99 -4.57 -16.02
N GLN A 11 5.72 -3.29 -15.73
CA GLN A 11 6.72 -2.27 -15.36
C GLN A 11 7.88 -2.15 -16.35
N GLN A 12 7.58 -2.26 -17.67
CA GLN A 12 8.61 -2.32 -18.72
C GLN A 12 9.54 -1.11 -18.68
N GLN A 13 8.99 0.10 -18.48
CA GLN A 13 9.77 1.33 -18.44
C GLN A 13 10.75 1.32 -17.25
N ALA A 14 10.27 0.96 -16.05
CA ALA A 14 11.11 0.87 -14.87
C ALA A 14 12.24 -0.15 -15.05
N ARG A 15 11.93 -1.35 -15.58
CA ARG A 15 12.91 -2.39 -15.89
C ARG A 15 13.99 -1.91 -16.85
N THR A 16 13.59 -1.26 -17.94
CA THR A 16 14.53 -0.73 -18.95
C THR A 16 15.48 0.30 -18.34
N LEU A 17 14.96 1.25 -17.55
CA LEU A 17 15.78 2.28 -16.91
C LEU A 17 16.76 1.69 -15.89
N LEU A 18 16.30 0.76 -15.05
CA LEU A 18 17.14 0.14 -14.02
C LEU A 18 18.21 -0.78 -14.63
N LEU A 19 17.87 -1.58 -15.65
CA LEU A 19 18.84 -2.41 -16.36
C LEU A 19 19.90 -1.55 -17.06
N ALA A 20 19.49 -0.49 -17.76
CA ALA A 20 20.43 0.41 -18.42
C ALA A 20 21.42 1.05 -17.43
N ALA A 21 20.96 1.43 -16.23
CA ALA A 21 21.83 1.98 -15.18
C ALA A 21 22.88 0.95 -14.71
N LEU A 22 22.46 -0.32 -14.54
CA LEU A 22 23.36 -1.42 -14.14
C LEU A 22 24.34 -1.79 -15.26
N GLU A 23 23.86 -1.95 -16.49
CA GLU A 23 24.68 -2.33 -17.66
C GLU A 23 25.75 -1.29 -18.00
N GLN A 24 25.42 -0.01 -17.87
CA GLN A 24 26.35 1.07 -18.14
C GLN A 24 27.29 1.40 -16.97
N GLY A 25 27.06 0.80 -15.78
CA GLY A 25 27.78 1.15 -14.55
C GLY A 25 27.55 2.62 -14.11
N ARG A 26 26.49 3.27 -14.62
CA ARG A 26 26.18 4.68 -14.35
C ARG A 26 25.02 4.76 -13.38
N LEU A 27 25.33 4.63 -12.10
CA LEU A 27 24.33 4.73 -11.04
C LEU A 27 24.17 6.19 -10.62
N ALA A 28 22.92 6.68 -10.62
CA ALA A 28 22.61 7.94 -9.96
C ALA A 28 22.75 7.80 -8.43
N PRO A 29 23.16 8.84 -7.71
CA PRO A 29 23.31 8.75 -6.26
C PRO A 29 21.98 8.56 -5.52
N ALA A 30 20.86 8.98 -6.14
CA ALA A 30 19.53 8.78 -5.58
C ALA A 30 18.51 8.44 -6.67
N TYR A 31 17.62 7.50 -6.35
CA TYR A 31 16.49 7.09 -7.18
C TYR A 31 15.16 7.33 -6.45
N LEU A 32 14.13 7.70 -7.21
CA LEU A 32 12.76 7.81 -6.72
C LEU A 32 11.86 6.82 -7.47
N PHE A 33 11.49 5.72 -6.81
CA PHE A 33 10.55 4.74 -7.33
C PHE A 33 9.12 5.20 -7.02
N ALA A 34 8.46 5.78 -8.01
CA ALA A 34 7.18 6.47 -7.86
C ALA A 34 6.04 5.74 -8.56
N GLY A 35 4.91 5.57 -7.89
CA GLY A 35 3.71 4.96 -8.46
C GLY A 35 2.78 4.38 -7.40
N PRO A 36 1.62 3.83 -7.80
CA PRO A 36 0.61 3.30 -6.87
C PRO A 36 1.17 2.24 -5.92
N ASN A 37 0.51 2.07 -4.77
CA ASN A 37 0.88 1.00 -3.84
C ASN A 37 0.63 -0.38 -4.47
N GLY A 38 1.46 -1.38 -4.12
CA GLY A 38 1.25 -2.78 -4.50
C GLY A 38 1.54 -3.13 -5.97
N VAL A 39 2.11 -2.21 -6.79
CA VAL A 39 2.42 -2.46 -8.21
C VAL A 39 3.82 -3.05 -8.45
N GLY A 40 4.57 -3.39 -7.40
CA GLY A 40 5.87 -4.07 -7.51
C GLY A 40 7.10 -3.17 -7.27
N ARG A 41 6.96 -1.94 -6.73
CA ARG A 41 8.10 -1.05 -6.44
C ARG A 41 9.14 -1.68 -5.50
N ARG A 42 8.69 -2.34 -4.40
CA ARG A 42 9.60 -3.06 -3.48
C ARG A 42 10.30 -4.23 -4.17
N VAL A 43 9.59 -4.96 -5.02
CA VAL A 43 10.15 -6.07 -5.82
C VAL A 43 11.24 -5.54 -6.75
N ALA A 44 10.98 -4.42 -7.42
CA ALA A 44 11.95 -3.76 -8.28
C ALA A 44 13.18 -3.24 -7.48
N ALA A 45 12.95 -2.66 -6.30
CA ALA A 45 14.03 -2.21 -5.43
C ALA A 45 14.94 -3.38 -5.01
N MET A 46 14.37 -4.52 -4.62
CA MET A 46 15.14 -5.71 -4.26
C MET A 46 15.97 -6.24 -5.44
N GLY A 47 15.38 -6.33 -6.65
CA GLY A 47 16.12 -6.74 -7.85
C GLY A 47 17.22 -5.75 -8.24
N PHE A 48 16.96 -4.44 -8.10
CA PHE A 48 17.96 -3.40 -8.35
C PHE A 48 19.11 -3.45 -7.34
N LEU A 49 18.79 -3.63 -6.04
CA LEU A 49 19.78 -3.83 -4.99
C LEU A 49 20.70 -5.03 -5.27
N GLU A 50 20.11 -6.16 -5.66
CA GLU A 50 20.89 -7.34 -6.04
C GLU A 50 21.84 -7.02 -7.20
N GLY A 51 21.35 -6.30 -8.23
CA GLY A 51 22.19 -5.87 -9.36
C GLY A 51 23.30 -4.89 -8.98
N VAL A 52 23.05 -3.99 -8.03
CA VAL A 52 24.05 -3.03 -7.51
C VAL A 52 25.14 -3.73 -6.70
N LEU A 53 24.76 -4.74 -5.91
CA LEU A 53 25.67 -5.40 -4.96
C LEU A 53 26.39 -6.62 -5.52
N ALA A 54 25.80 -7.34 -6.49
CA ALA A 54 26.39 -8.55 -7.10
C ALA A 54 26.57 -8.47 -8.63
N GLY A 55 26.23 -7.33 -9.23
CA GLY A 55 26.29 -7.16 -10.67
C GLY A 55 25.07 -7.71 -11.41
N ILE A 56 25.07 -7.54 -12.75
CA ILE A 56 23.89 -7.76 -13.62
C ILE A 56 23.40 -9.22 -13.68
N HIS A 57 24.28 -10.16 -13.35
CA HIS A 57 23.93 -11.58 -13.36
C HIS A 57 23.15 -12.00 -12.10
N GLY A 58 23.21 -11.19 -11.04
CA GLY A 58 22.59 -11.45 -9.75
C GLY A 58 23.29 -12.58 -8.98
N ASP A 59 22.84 -12.78 -7.74
CA ASP A 59 23.28 -13.85 -6.85
C ASP A 59 22.11 -14.31 -5.97
N GLU A 60 21.72 -15.57 -6.09
CA GLU A 60 20.58 -16.11 -5.34
C GLU A 60 20.81 -16.14 -3.81
N ALA A 61 22.06 -16.36 -3.38
CA ALA A 61 22.38 -16.31 -1.96
C ALA A 61 22.27 -14.89 -1.41
N LEU A 62 22.76 -13.90 -2.15
CA LEU A 62 22.59 -12.49 -1.82
C LEU A 62 21.10 -12.10 -1.82
N ARG A 63 20.33 -12.52 -2.82
CA ARG A 63 18.88 -12.25 -2.90
C ARG A 63 18.16 -12.70 -1.64
N ARG A 64 18.44 -13.91 -1.14
CA ARG A 64 17.88 -14.44 0.11
C ARG A 64 18.27 -13.59 1.32
N ARG A 65 19.55 -13.18 1.42
CA ARG A 65 20.04 -12.29 2.50
C ARG A 65 19.34 -10.93 2.48
N LEU A 66 19.16 -10.34 1.29
CA LEU A 66 18.47 -9.06 1.12
C LEU A 66 17.00 -9.17 1.55
N GLN A 67 16.30 -10.25 1.16
CA GLN A 67 14.89 -10.49 1.55
C GLN A 67 14.72 -10.67 3.06
N GLN A 68 15.71 -11.23 3.73
CA GLN A 68 15.75 -11.40 5.18
C GLN A 68 16.19 -10.12 5.94
N GLY A 69 16.56 -9.05 5.21
CA GLY A 69 17.14 -7.85 5.81
C GLY A 69 18.53 -8.07 6.44
N ASN A 70 19.25 -9.10 6.00
CA ASN A 70 20.52 -9.52 6.59
C ASN A 70 21.70 -9.21 5.66
N HIS A 71 21.91 -7.93 5.35
CA HIS A 71 23.11 -7.46 4.63
C HIS A 71 23.69 -6.24 5.34
N PRO A 72 25.00 -6.25 5.68
CA PRO A 72 25.60 -5.20 6.52
C PRO A 72 25.61 -3.82 5.83
N ASP A 73 25.65 -3.77 4.50
CA ASP A 73 25.71 -2.53 3.74
C ASP A 73 24.37 -2.12 3.15
N LEU A 74 23.25 -2.74 3.60
CA LEU A 74 21.89 -2.35 3.29
C LEU A 74 21.18 -1.86 4.56
N LEU A 75 20.60 -0.68 4.48
CA LEU A 75 19.68 -0.15 5.48
C LEU A 75 18.31 0.06 4.83
N TRP A 76 17.28 -0.65 5.34
CA TRP A 76 15.90 -0.49 4.92
C TRP A 76 15.12 0.22 6.01
N ILE A 77 14.59 1.40 5.71
CA ILE A 77 13.82 2.21 6.63
C ILE A 77 12.41 2.39 6.11
N GLU A 78 11.43 2.28 7.01
CA GLU A 78 10.02 2.51 6.74
C GLU A 78 9.39 3.41 7.82
N PRO A 79 8.22 4.01 7.55
CA PRO A 79 7.50 4.82 8.52
C PRO A 79 7.16 4.03 9.78
N THR A 80 7.21 4.70 10.92
CA THR A 80 6.98 4.10 12.23
C THR A 80 5.78 4.71 12.93
N TYR A 81 5.05 3.87 13.65
CA TYR A 81 4.08 4.30 14.67
C TYR A 81 4.80 4.56 15.98
N LEU A 82 4.29 5.52 16.77
CA LEU A 82 4.72 5.70 18.15
C LEU A 82 3.68 5.04 19.05
N GLU A 83 4.01 3.89 19.62
CA GLU A 83 3.14 3.14 20.53
C GLU A 83 3.82 3.01 21.90
N LYS A 84 3.21 3.59 22.96
CA LYS A 84 3.73 3.56 24.33
C LYS A 84 5.22 3.95 24.45
N GLY A 85 5.63 4.97 23.69
CA GLY A 85 7.02 5.47 23.66
C GLY A 85 8.00 4.65 22.84
N LYS A 86 7.56 3.57 22.17
CA LYS A 86 8.38 2.77 21.25
C LYS A 86 8.01 3.04 19.81
N LEU A 87 9.02 3.02 18.93
CA LEU A 87 8.81 3.11 17.50
C LEU A 87 8.59 1.71 16.94
N VAL A 88 7.43 1.51 16.31
CA VAL A 88 7.04 0.24 15.67
C VAL A 88 6.98 0.45 14.17
N PRO A 89 7.77 -0.28 13.36
CA PRO A 89 7.71 -0.21 11.91
C PRO A 89 6.32 -0.52 11.37
N ARG A 90 5.92 0.14 10.29
CA ARG A 90 4.60 -0.05 9.65
C ARG A 90 4.32 -1.52 9.32
N SER A 91 5.34 -2.24 8.84
CA SER A 91 5.24 -3.66 8.50
C SER A 91 4.99 -4.58 9.71
N GLN A 92 5.34 -4.13 10.92
CA GLN A 92 5.20 -4.89 12.16
C GLN A 92 3.99 -4.44 13.01
N ALA A 93 3.26 -3.41 12.57
CA ALA A 93 2.20 -2.78 13.37
C ALA A 93 1.08 -3.74 13.74
N GLU A 94 0.66 -4.62 12.81
CA GLU A 94 -0.38 -5.62 13.03
C GLU A 94 0.05 -6.67 14.05
N ALA A 95 1.23 -7.25 13.88
CA ALA A 95 1.79 -8.24 14.80
C ALA A 95 2.02 -7.66 16.20
N ALA A 96 2.33 -6.37 16.30
CA ALA A 96 2.54 -5.66 17.55
C ALA A 96 1.24 -5.12 18.19
N GLY A 97 0.07 -5.31 17.58
CA GLY A 97 -1.21 -4.83 18.07
C GLY A 97 -1.28 -3.31 18.20
N VAL A 98 -0.63 -2.57 17.28
CA VAL A 98 -0.56 -1.11 17.33
C VAL A 98 -1.93 -0.50 17.05
N SER A 99 -2.35 0.40 17.94
CA SER A 99 -3.53 1.24 17.69
C SER A 99 -3.23 2.26 16.59
N ARG A 100 -3.80 2.09 15.40
CA ARG A 100 -3.58 2.93 14.21
C ARG A 100 -4.31 4.30 14.31
N ARG A 101 -4.23 4.98 15.45
CA ARG A 101 -4.88 6.29 15.68
C ARG A 101 -4.24 7.44 14.91
N SER A 102 -2.98 7.30 14.51
CA SER A 102 -2.25 8.30 13.73
C SER A 102 -1.51 7.62 12.57
N ALA A 103 -1.28 8.35 11.48
CA ALA A 103 -0.49 7.83 10.38
C ALA A 103 0.96 7.59 10.80
N PRO A 104 1.62 6.54 10.30
CA PRO A 104 3.03 6.30 10.56
C PRO A 104 3.87 7.36 9.85
N GLN A 105 5.01 7.73 10.44
CA GLN A 105 5.88 8.79 9.94
C GLN A 105 7.34 8.34 9.85
N LEU A 106 8.05 8.87 8.86
CA LEU A 106 9.51 8.87 8.83
C LEU A 106 10.02 10.06 9.63
N ARG A 107 10.74 9.76 10.70
CA ARG A 107 11.17 10.75 11.70
C ARG A 107 12.57 11.26 11.43
N LEU A 108 12.90 12.42 11.99
CA LEU A 108 14.20 13.06 11.83
C LEU A 108 15.37 12.13 12.24
N ASP A 109 15.22 11.38 13.33
CA ASP A 109 16.29 10.50 13.80
C ASP A 109 16.55 9.33 12.84
N GLN A 110 15.51 8.82 12.16
CA GLN A 110 15.67 7.82 11.09
C GLN A 110 16.46 8.41 9.90
N ILE A 111 16.21 9.66 9.53
CA ILE A 111 16.97 10.33 8.45
C ILE A 111 18.41 10.62 8.87
N ARG A 112 18.65 10.96 10.13
CA ARG A 112 20.03 11.08 10.65
C ARG A 112 20.78 9.74 10.61
N GLU A 113 20.08 8.64 10.84
CA GLU A 113 20.64 7.30 10.68
C GLU A 113 21.00 7.02 9.22
N VAL A 114 20.14 7.39 8.25
CA VAL A 114 20.44 7.31 6.80
C VAL A 114 21.75 8.03 6.48
N SER A 115 21.89 9.28 6.90
CA SER A 115 23.09 10.09 6.62
C SER A 115 24.34 9.45 7.19
N ARG A 116 24.28 8.96 8.44
CA ARG A 116 25.40 8.26 9.08
C ARG A 116 25.75 6.97 8.37
N PHE A 117 24.73 6.21 7.92
CA PHE A 117 24.91 4.94 7.25
C PHE A 117 25.56 5.10 5.86
N LEU A 118 25.11 6.06 5.06
CA LEU A 118 25.68 6.36 3.76
C LEU A 118 27.11 6.90 3.84
N GLY A 119 27.48 7.59 4.92
CA GLY A 119 28.82 8.13 5.14
C GLY A 119 29.86 7.14 5.68
N ARG A 120 29.47 5.91 5.99
CA ARG A 120 30.41 4.89 6.46
C ARG A 120 31.08 4.13 5.30
N ARG A 121 32.21 3.51 5.57
CA ARG A 121 32.80 2.56 4.62
C ARG A 121 31.98 1.26 4.58
N PRO A 122 31.66 0.75 3.39
CA PRO A 122 31.00 -0.54 3.26
C PRO A 122 31.87 -1.69 3.79
N LEU A 123 31.24 -2.77 4.24
CA LEU A 123 31.91 -3.93 4.84
C LEU A 123 32.10 -5.08 3.84
N GLU A 124 31.13 -5.35 2.98
CA GLU A 124 31.11 -6.46 2.03
C GLU A 124 30.96 -5.96 0.58
N ALA A 125 30.22 -4.87 0.38
CA ALA A 125 29.88 -4.34 -0.94
C ALA A 125 30.83 -3.20 -1.36
N GLU A 126 30.71 -2.73 -2.60
CA GLU A 126 31.44 -1.55 -3.08
C GLU A 126 30.90 -0.25 -2.48
N ARG A 127 29.64 -0.23 -2.03
CA ARG A 127 28.96 0.95 -1.48
C ARG A 127 27.88 0.59 -0.47
N CYS A 128 27.58 1.53 0.42
CA CYS A 128 26.41 1.44 1.27
C CYS A 128 25.15 1.81 0.47
N VAL A 129 24.04 1.09 0.71
CA VAL A 129 22.76 1.35 0.07
C VAL A 129 21.67 1.55 1.10
N VAL A 130 20.84 2.55 0.91
CA VAL A 130 19.69 2.83 1.78
C VAL A 130 18.40 2.81 0.96
N VAL A 131 17.37 2.19 1.51
CA VAL A 131 16.00 2.26 1.00
C VAL A 131 15.12 2.98 2.02
N LEU A 132 14.47 4.06 1.59
CA LEU A 132 13.40 4.75 2.33
C LEU A 132 12.05 4.38 1.71
N ASP A 133 11.34 3.45 2.34
CA ASP A 133 10.03 3.00 1.85
C ASP A 133 8.91 3.85 2.47
N GLY A 134 8.06 4.45 1.64
CA GLY A 134 7.04 5.41 2.06
C GLY A 134 7.61 6.80 2.32
N ALA A 135 8.47 7.26 1.40
CA ALA A 135 9.17 8.55 1.53
C ALA A 135 8.23 9.75 1.70
N GLU A 136 6.99 9.68 1.18
CA GLU A 136 5.95 10.69 1.37
C GLU A 136 5.53 10.88 2.83
N ALA A 137 5.79 9.90 3.69
CA ALA A 137 5.49 9.98 5.13
C ALA A 137 6.55 10.74 5.95
N MET A 138 7.53 11.37 5.31
CA MET A 138 8.52 12.18 6.02
C MET A 138 7.89 13.40 6.66
N ALA A 139 8.19 13.59 7.97
CA ALA A 139 7.92 14.86 8.63
C ALA A 139 8.79 15.97 7.98
N GLU A 140 8.34 17.22 8.01
CA GLU A 140 9.02 18.35 7.38
C GLU A 140 10.50 18.46 7.78
N ALA A 141 10.80 18.34 9.07
CA ALA A 141 12.17 18.37 9.59
C ALA A 141 13.03 17.21 9.05
N ALA A 142 12.43 16.03 8.83
CA ALA A 142 13.09 14.88 8.24
C ALA A 142 13.39 15.10 6.76
N ALA A 143 12.41 15.62 6.00
CA ALA A 143 12.58 15.96 4.59
C ALA A 143 13.68 16.99 4.36
N ASN A 144 13.73 18.06 5.19
CA ASN A 144 14.79 19.08 5.12
C ASN A 144 16.17 18.51 5.49
N ALA A 145 16.24 17.59 6.44
CA ALA A 145 17.50 16.94 6.79
C ALA A 145 18.03 16.05 5.66
N LEU A 146 17.13 15.37 4.91
CA LEU A 146 17.49 14.52 3.79
C LEU A 146 18.13 15.31 2.63
N LEU A 147 17.77 16.60 2.43
CA LEU A 147 18.32 17.44 1.36
C LEU A 147 19.84 17.51 1.45
N LYS A 148 20.43 17.62 2.66
CA LYS A 148 21.88 17.63 2.85
C LYS A 148 22.55 16.37 2.32
N THR A 149 21.93 15.20 2.59
CA THR A 149 22.42 13.92 2.10
C THR A 149 22.29 13.79 0.57
N LEU A 150 21.23 14.37 -0.02
CA LEU A 150 21.04 14.39 -1.47
C LEU A 150 21.97 15.37 -2.20
N GLU A 151 22.44 16.43 -1.53
CA GLU A 151 23.42 17.39 -2.06
C GLU A 151 24.85 16.83 -2.00
N GLU A 152 25.17 16.08 -0.95
CA GLU A 152 26.48 15.46 -0.74
C GLU A 152 26.33 13.97 -0.45
N PRO A 153 25.91 13.14 -1.43
CA PRO A 153 25.55 11.74 -1.20
C PRO A 153 26.76 10.82 -0.95
N GLY A 154 27.99 11.30 -1.11
CA GLY A 154 29.19 10.46 -1.07
C GLY A 154 29.15 9.34 -2.11
N ASP A 155 29.75 8.17 -1.79
CA ASP A 155 29.73 6.98 -2.66
C ASP A 155 28.51 6.08 -2.43
N GLY A 156 27.62 6.44 -1.52
CA GLY A 156 26.42 5.67 -1.19
C GLY A 156 25.32 5.79 -2.25
N LEU A 157 24.34 4.88 -2.18
CA LEU A 157 23.17 4.88 -3.04
C LEU A 157 21.90 5.00 -2.20
N LEU A 158 21.00 5.90 -2.58
CA LEU A 158 19.71 6.11 -1.91
C LEU A 158 18.55 5.74 -2.85
N ILE A 159 17.62 4.91 -2.38
CA ILE A 159 16.38 4.59 -3.08
C ILE A 159 15.20 5.09 -2.25
N LEU A 160 14.44 6.02 -2.79
CA LEU A 160 13.17 6.49 -2.23
C LEU A 160 12.04 5.73 -2.90
N ILE A 161 11.12 5.16 -2.14
CA ILE A 161 9.88 4.55 -2.66
C ILE A 161 8.71 5.42 -2.20
N ALA A 162 7.93 5.94 -3.13
CA ALA A 162 6.80 6.83 -2.85
C ALA A 162 5.54 6.46 -3.64
N THR A 163 4.37 6.47 -2.96
CA THR A 163 3.06 6.32 -3.60
C THR A 163 2.56 7.63 -4.19
N ALA A 164 2.83 8.71 -3.51
CA ALA A 164 2.41 10.08 -3.83
C ALA A 164 3.64 10.99 -3.93
N PRO A 165 4.42 10.88 -5.03
CA PRO A 165 5.66 11.64 -5.18
C PRO A 165 5.43 13.16 -5.16
N GLU A 166 4.21 13.63 -5.46
CA GLU A 166 3.81 15.03 -5.39
C GLU A 166 3.81 15.59 -3.95
N GLN A 167 3.70 14.75 -2.94
CA GLN A 167 3.79 15.13 -1.53
C GLN A 167 5.24 15.34 -1.06
N LEU A 168 6.22 14.84 -1.83
CA LEU A 168 7.63 15.10 -1.56
C LEU A 168 7.99 16.54 -1.96
N LEU A 169 8.93 17.14 -1.23
CA LEU A 169 9.50 18.42 -1.59
C LEU A 169 10.04 18.37 -3.03
N SER A 170 9.76 19.40 -3.82
CA SER A 170 10.26 19.52 -5.21
C SER A 170 11.78 19.45 -5.29
N THR A 171 12.46 19.95 -4.25
CA THR A 171 13.90 19.91 -4.08
C THR A 171 14.45 18.49 -3.89
N ILE A 172 13.70 17.58 -3.25
CA ILE A 172 14.05 16.15 -3.17
C ILE A 172 13.85 15.49 -4.54
N ARG A 173 12.68 15.73 -5.16
CA ARG A 173 12.34 15.11 -6.44
C ARG A 173 13.35 15.47 -7.55
N SER A 174 13.80 16.73 -7.59
CA SER A 174 14.74 17.21 -8.61
C SER A 174 16.15 16.63 -8.50
N ARG A 175 16.51 16.05 -7.34
CA ARG A 175 17.81 15.42 -7.07
C ARG A 175 17.80 13.91 -7.22
N CYS A 176 16.62 13.31 -7.49
CA CYS A 176 16.46 11.87 -7.65
C CYS A 176 16.20 11.50 -9.12
N GLN A 177 16.81 10.42 -9.58
CA GLN A 177 16.42 9.81 -10.85
C GLN A 177 15.05 9.16 -10.69
N LEU A 178 14.06 9.67 -11.40
CA LEU A 178 12.69 9.14 -11.33
C LEU A 178 12.58 7.81 -12.09
N ILE A 179 12.06 6.79 -11.41
CA ILE A 179 11.68 5.50 -11.98
C ILE A 179 10.16 5.35 -11.81
N PRO A 180 9.38 5.51 -12.88
CA PRO A 180 7.92 5.46 -12.81
C PRO A 180 7.41 4.03 -12.82
N PHE A 181 6.40 3.77 -11.96
CA PHE A 181 5.66 2.51 -11.90
C PHE A 181 4.19 2.77 -12.20
N GLY A 182 3.63 1.99 -13.11
CA GLY A 182 2.22 2.09 -13.51
C GLY A 182 1.35 0.99 -12.90
N ARG A 183 0.05 1.12 -13.12
CA ARG A 183 -0.92 0.06 -12.84
C ARG A 183 -0.74 -1.08 -13.84
N LEU A 184 -0.94 -2.31 -13.39
CA LEU A 184 -0.85 -3.50 -14.23
C LEU A 184 -2.14 -3.68 -15.02
N ARG A 185 -2.02 -4.26 -16.21
CA ARG A 185 -3.15 -4.71 -17.01
C ARG A 185 -3.76 -6.00 -16.41
N PRO A 186 -5.02 -6.32 -16.69
CA PRO A 186 -5.67 -7.52 -16.15
C PRO A 186 -4.85 -8.79 -16.37
N GLU A 187 -4.29 -9.00 -17.55
CA GLU A 187 -3.50 -10.19 -17.89
C GLU A 187 -2.17 -10.25 -17.12
N GLU A 188 -1.63 -9.09 -16.71
CA GLU A 188 -0.44 -8.99 -15.89
C GLU A 188 -0.74 -9.28 -14.42
N ILE A 189 -1.93 -8.89 -13.94
CA ILE A 189 -2.40 -9.22 -12.58
C ILE A 189 -2.58 -10.72 -12.43
N GLU A 190 -3.22 -11.39 -13.38
CA GLU A 190 -3.43 -12.84 -13.37
C GLU A 190 -2.11 -13.62 -13.32
N ARG A 191 -1.04 -13.10 -13.92
CA ARG A 191 0.31 -13.71 -13.84
C ARG A 191 0.94 -13.58 -12.45
N VAL A 192 0.64 -12.49 -11.73
CA VAL A 192 1.19 -12.23 -10.37
C VAL A 192 0.38 -12.95 -9.31
N LEU A 193 -0.94 -12.94 -9.48
CA LEU A 193 -1.92 -13.50 -8.55
C LEU A 193 -2.85 -14.45 -9.32
N PRO A 194 -2.39 -15.66 -9.64
CA PRO A 194 -3.28 -16.64 -10.27
C PRO A 194 -4.50 -16.88 -9.38
N PRO A 195 -5.63 -17.28 -9.97
CA PRO A 195 -6.79 -17.75 -9.21
C PRO A 195 -6.34 -18.81 -8.22
N LEU A 196 -6.89 -18.79 -7.01
CA LEU A 196 -6.58 -19.80 -6.00
C LEU A 196 -7.01 -21.17 -6.56
N ALA A 197 -6.04 -22.07 -6.74
CA ALA A 197 -6.28 -23.40 -7.32
C ALA A 197 -7.38 -24.13 -6.52
N GLY A 198 -8.46 -24.53 -7.20
CA GLY A 198 -9.57 -25.27 -6.62
C GLY A 198 -10.69 -24.44 -5.97
N GLN A 199 -10.62 -23.11 -6.00
CA GLN A 199 -11.73 -22.22 -5.65
C GLN A 199 -12.32 -21.59 -6.91
N GLU A 200 -13.44 -22.10 -7.41
CA GLU A 200 -14.43 -21.27 -8.06
C GLU A 200 -15.31 -20.69 -6.92
N PRO A 201 -15.51 -19.38 -6.93
CA PRO A 201 -15.55 -18.46 -8.04
C PRO A 201 -14.32 -17.55 -8.15
N GLN A 202 -14.12 -17.01 -9.39
CA GLN A 202 -13.25 -15.87 -9.66
C GLN A 202 -13.51 -14.76 -8.61
N ASP A 203 -12.47 -13.97 -8.28
CA ASP A 203 -12.66 -12.81 -7.40
C ASP A 203 -13.89 -12.00 -7.81
N PRO A 204 -14.71 -11.55 -6.85
CA PRO A 204 -15.79 -10.61 -7.16
C PRO A 204 -15.26 -9.44 -7.97
N ILE A 205 -15.99 -9.07 -9.02
CA ILE A 205 -15.55 -8.00 -9.95
C ILE A 205 -15.23 -6.70 -9.22
N GLU A 206 -15.92 -6.43 -8.11
CA GLU A 206 -15.72 -5.27 -7.27
C GLU A 206 -14.32 -5.25 -6.65
N LEU A 207 -13.78 -6.39 -6.26
CA LEU A 207 -12.42 -6.48 -5.69
C LEU A 207 -11.36 -6.12 -6.73
N VAL A 208 -11.55 -6.64 -7.96
CA VAL A 208 -10.66 -6.34 -9.09
C VAL A 208 -10.71 -4.85 -9.45
N GLN A 209 -11.91 -4.27 -9.45
CA GLN A 209 -12.11 -2.84 -9.72
C GLN A 209 -11.51 -1.96 -8.64
N LEU A 210 -11.68 -2.31 -7.36
CA LEU A 210 -11.08 -1.59 -6.23
C LEU A 210 -9.56 -1.67 -6.26
N ALA A 211 -9.00 -2.82 -6.64
CA ALA A 211 -7.56 -2.99 -6.79
C ALA A 211 -6.99 -2.13 -7.90
N ALA A 212 -7.81 -1.78 -8.91
CA ALA A 212 -7.49 -0.84 -9.96
C ALA A 212 -6.09 -1.05 -10.59
N GLY A 213 -5.74 -2.29 -10.92
CA GLY A 213 -4.46 -2.62 -11.55
C GLY A 213 -3.29 -2.77 -10.57
N SER A 214 -3.56 -2.94 -9.26
CA SER A 214 -2.55 -3.21 -8.24
C SER A 214 -2.69 -4.63 -7.68
N PRO A 215 -1.75 -5.55 -7.94
CA PRO A 215 -1.77 -6.89 -7.36
C PRO A 215 -1.73 -6.89 -5.82
N GLY A 216 -0.92 -6.01 -5.22
CA GLY A 216 -0.85 -5.90 -3.77
C GLY A 216 -2.18 -5.45 -3.15
N ALA A 217 -2.88 -4.50 -3.79
CA ALA A 217 -4.20 -4.08 -3.34
C ALA A 217 -5.24 -5.20 -3.51
N LEU A 218 -5.19 -5.97 -4.60
CA LEU A 218 -6.09 -7.11 -4.80
C LEU A 218 -5.88 -8.17 -3.71
N GLN A 219 -4.63 -8.46 -3.36
CA GLN A 219 -4.32 -9.41 -2.28
C GLN A 219 -4.84 -8.91 -0.91
N GLU A 220 -4.77 -7.61 -0.64
CA GLU A 220 -5.33 -7.00 0.55
C GLU A 220 -6.87 -7.07 0.55
N HIS A 221 -7.51 -6.75 -0.57
CA HIS A 221 -8.96 -6.86 -0.73
C HIS A 221 -9.45 -8.31 -0.57
N ARG A 222 -8.71 -9.31 -1.07
CA ARG A 222 -9.02 -10.74 -0.84
C ARG A 222 -9.01 -11.09 0.66
N ARG A 223 -8.02 -10.58 1.42
CA ARG A 223 -7.96 -10.81 2.88
C ARG A 223 -9.14 -10.19 3.61
N HIS A 224 -9.48 -8.95 3.28
CA HIS A 224 -10.66 -8.31 3.88
C HIS A 224 -11.96 -9.03 3.50
N TRP A 225 -12.08 -9.48 2.25
CA TRP A 225 -13.24 -10.24 1.79
C TRP A 225 -13.44 -11.55 2.55
N GLN A 226 -12.35 -12.28 2.79
CA GLN A 226 -12.38 -13.52 3.57
C GLN A 226 -12.76 -13.30 5.05
N ALA A 227 -12.57 -12.11 5.59
CA ALA A 227 -12.98 -11.75 6.94
C ALA A 227 -14.47 -11.35 7.04
N VAL A 228 -15.14 -11.06 5.93
CA VAL A 228 -16.57 -10.74 5.91
C VAL A 228 -17.37 -12.01 6.21
N PRO A 229 -18.28 -12.01 7.21
CA PRO A 229 -19.11 -13.17 7.49
C PRO A 229 -19.98 -13.57 6.29
N GLU A 230 -20.20 -14.87 6.14
CA GLU A 230 -21.01 -15.42 5.05
C GLU A 230 -22.42 -14.79 5.01
N GLY A 231 -22.90 -14.46 3.82
CA GLY A 231 -24.22 -13.87 3.60
C GLY A 231 -24.33 -12.36 3.90
N VAL A 232 -23.34 -11.72 4.55
CA VAL A 232 -23.37 -10.29 4.85
C VAL A 232 -23.40 -9.44 3.58
N ALA A 233 -22.58 -9.79 2.59
CA ALA A 233 -22.50 -9.08 1.32
C ALA A 233 -23.87 -9.08 0.60
N ASP A 234 -24.53 -10.24 0.54
CA ASP A 234 -25.85 -10.39 -0.11
C ASP A 234 -26.92 -9.60 0.66
N ARG A 235 -26.92 -9.66 1.99
CA ARG A 235 -27.86 -8.88 2.84
C ARG A 235 -27.69 -7.36 2.61
N LEU A 236 -26.45 -6.87 2.51
CA LEU A 236 -26.17 -5.45 2.21
C LEU A 236 -26.70 -5.03 0.82
N LEU A 237 -26.56 -5.90 -0.18
CA LEU A 237 -27.07 -5.62 -1.52
C LEU A 237 -28.59 -5.64 -1.60
N GLN A 238 -29.23 -6.66 -1.00
CA GLN A 238 -30.68 -6.79 -0.93
C GLN A 238 -31.34 -5.62 -0.20
N LEU A 239 -30.69 -5.05 0.82
CA LEU A 239 -31.21 -3.92 1.58
C LEU A 239 -31.54 -2.71 0.70
N VAL A 240 -30.72 -2.45 -0.33
CA VAL A 240 -30.93 -1.33 -1.27
C VAL A 240 -31.92 -1.69 -2.37
N GLU A 241 -32.05 -2.96 -2.71
CA GLU A 241 -33.01 -3.45 -3.73
C GLU A 241 -34.47 -3.40 -3.22
N GLY A 242 -34.67 -3.32 -1.91
CA GLY A 242 -35.95 -3.07 -1.26
C GLY A 242 -36.58 -4.29 -0.61
N GLY A 243 -37.29 -4.09 0.48
CA GLY A 243 -38.05 -5.14 1.17
C GLY A 243 -37.40 -5.70 2.44
N VAL A 244 -36.32 -5.08 2.92
CA VAL A 244 -35.71 -5.49 4.19
C VAL A 244 -36.47 -4.86 5.36
N ASP A 245 -36.90 -5.69 6.30
CA ASP A 245 -37.52 -5.27 7.56
C ASP A 245 -36.50 -4.41 8.36
N PRO A 246 -36.92 -3.27 8.94
CA PRO A 246 -36.08 -2.49 9.84
C PRO A 246 -35.38 -3.31 10.93
N LEU A 247 -36.00 -4.36 11.46
CA LEU A 247 -35.38 -5.26 12.42
C LEU A 247 -34.17 -5.99 11.84
N GLN A 248 -34.27 -6.48 10.61
CA GLN A 248 -33.15 -7.15 9.92
C GLN A 248 -31.99 -6.18 9.66
N ALA A 249 -32.29 -4.90 9.38
CA ALA A 249 -31.27 -3.87 9.23
C ALA A 249 -30.52 -3.61 10.55
N LEU A 250 -31.20 -3.59 11.69
CA LEU A 250 -30.61 -3.43 13.02
C LEU A 250 -29.77 -4.67 13.44
N GLU A 251 -30.26 -5.88 13.13
CA GLU A 251 -29.48 -7.11 13.34
C GLU A 251 -28.21 -7.11 12.50
N LEU A 252 -28.29 -6.72 11.23
CA LEU A 252 -27.12 -6.61 10.37
C LEU A 252 -26.11 -5.59 10.90
N ALA A 253 -26.58 -4.43 11.41
CA ALA A 253 -25.70 -3.41 12.02
C ALA A 253 -24.94 -3.98 13.23
N ARG A 254 -25.62 -4.77 14.06
CA ARG A 254 -25.00 -5.44 15.20
C ARG A 254 -23.94 -6.45 14.73
N ASP A 255 -24.33 -7.35 13.81
CA ASP A 255 -23.44 -8.40 13.28
C ASP A 255 -22.16 -7.80 12.71
N LEU A 256 -22.27 -6.71 11.92
CA LEU A 256 -21.14 -6.00 11.33
C LEU A 256 -20.23 -5.37 12.40
N SER A 257 -20.81 -4.76 13.43
CA SER A 257 -20.02 -4.08 14.47
C SER A 257 -19.35 -5.05 15.44
N GLU A 258 -19.87 -6.27 15.60
CA GLU A 258 -19.31 -7.30 16.46
C GLU A 258 -18.27 -8.16 15.72
N ALA A 259 -18.47 -8.43 14.41
CA ALA A 259 -17.62 -9.33 13.64
C ALA A 259 -16.41 -8.64 13.01
N LEU A 260 -16.49 -7.34 12.69
CA LEU A 260 -15.48 -6.62 11.93
C LEU A 260 -14.83 -5.52 12.77
N ASP A 261 -13.51 -5.38 12.65
CA ASP A 261 -12.78 -4.26 13.21
C ASP A 261 -13.00 -2.97 12.41
N GLY A 262 -12.48 -1.83 12.90
CA GLY A 262 -12.70 -0.52 12.26
C GLY A 262 -12.14 -0.42 10.85
N GLU A 263 -11.03 -1.09 10.54
CA GLU A 263 -10.42 -1.11 9.21
C GLU A 263 -11.23 -1.95 8.23
N GLN A 264 -11.68 -3.11 8.68
CA GLN A 264 -12.55 -4.02 7.92
C GLN A 264 -13.91 -3.37 7.62
N GLN A 265 -14.50 -2.66 8.59
CA GLN A 265 -15.75 -1.91 8.38
C GLN A 265 -15.58 -0.80 7.34
N GLN A 266 -14.48 -0.03 7.39
CA GLN A 266 -14.17 0.99 6.39
C GLN A 266 -14.00 0.39 5.00
N TRP A 267 -13.29 -0.70 4.91
CA TRP A 267 -13.10 -1.43 3.67
C TRP A 267 -14.44 -1.96 3.12
N LEU A 268 -15.30 -2.54 3.98
CA LEU A 268 -16.61 -3.05 3.58
C LEU A 268 -17.51 -1.93 3.01
N VAL A 269 -17.45 -0.72 3.56
CA VAL A 269 -18.16 0.45 3.01
C VAL A 269 -17.64 0.78 1.60
N GLN A 270 -16.33 0.73 1.36
CA GLN A 270 -15.75 0.98 0.03
C GLN A 270 -16.19 -0.09 -0.98
N TRP A 271 -16.14 -1.37 -0.57
CA TRP A 271 -16.64 -2.45 -1.41
C TRP A 271 -18.13 -2.26 -1.74
N TRP A 272 -18.94 -1.94 -0.76
CA TRP A 272 -20.38 -1.73 -0.93
C TRP A 272 -20.69 -0.52 -1.83
N GLN A 273 -19.93 0.55 -1.71
CA GLN A 273 -20.01 1.70 -2.63
C GLN A 273 -19.75 1.28 -4.07
N GLN A 274 -18.71 0.48 -4.31
CA GLN A 274 -18.37 -0.01 -5.64
C GLN A 274 -19.47 -0.93 -6.20
N ALA A 275 -19.96 -1.85 -5.39
CA ALA A 275 -21.00 -2.79 -5.77
C ALA A 275 -22.33 -2.08 -6.13
N LEU A 276 -22.74 -1.12 -5.31
CA LEU A 276 -23.96 -0.34 -5.56
C LEU A 276 -23.81 0.63 -6.74
N TRP A 277 -22.62 1.20 -6.94
CA TRP A 277 -22.36 2.01 -8.13
C TRP A 277 -22.49 1.19 -9.42
N ASN A 278 -21.95 -0.01 -9.45
CA ASN A 278 -22.06 -0.90 -10.60
C ASN A 278 -23.51 -1.23 -10.94
N ARG A 279 -24.36 -1.43 -9.92
CA ARG A 279 -25.75 -1.85 -10.09
C ARG A 279 -26.71 -0.69 -10.34
N HIS A 280 -26.60 0.38 -9.58
CA HIS A 280 -27.64 1.41 -9.52
C HIS A 280 -27.21 2.77 -10.08
N ARG A 281 -25.92 3.11 -10.09
CA ARG A 281 -25.35 4.41 -10.50
C ARG A 281 -26.03 5.63 -9.87
N GLN A 282 -26.53 5.50 -8.63
CA GLN A 282 -27.26 6.55 -7.93
C GLN A 282 -26.35 7.32 -6.97
N ALA A 283 -26.13 8.60 -7.27
CA ALA A 283 -25.31 9.48 -6.42
C ALA A 283 -25.87 9.68 -5.00
N ALA A 284 -27.19 9.54 -4.81
CA ALA A 284 -27.83 9.66 -3.49
C ALA A 284 -27.36 8.56 -2.53
N ILE A 285 -27.26 7.31 -3.00
CA ILE A 285 -26.76 6.16 -2.24
C ILE A 285 -25.33 6.41 -1.83
N LEU A 286 -24.46 6.80 -2.78
CA LEU A 286 -23.05 7.08 -2.49
C LEU A 286 -22.87 8.19 -1.45
N ARG A 287 -23.70 9.25 -1.48
CA ARG A 287 -23.64 10.31 -0.45
C ARG A 287 -23.91 9.77 0.95
N ARG A 288 -24.87 8.84 1.12
CA ARG A 288 -25.16 8.20 2.41
C ARG A 288 -24.00 7.33 2.88
N LEU A 289 -23.43 6.51 2.00
CA LEU A 289 -22.27 5.68 2.32
C LEU A 289 -21.02 6.51 2.61
N ASN A 290 -20.81 7.64 1.93
CA ASN A 290 -19.75 8.58 2.27
C ASN A 290 -19.92 9.21 3.66
N ARG A 291 -21.17 9.43 4.09
CA ARG A 291 -21.47 9.89 5.47
C ARG A 291 -21.11 8.81 6.47
N LEU A 292 -21.53 7.55 6.23
CA LEU A 292 -21.18 6.41 7.06
C LEU A 292 -19.65 6.25 7.18
N SER A 293 -18.91 6.28 6.07
CA SER A 293 -17.46 6.19 6.08
C SER A 293 -16.82 7.28 6.96
N ARG A 294 -17.27 8.53 6.86
CA ARG A 294 -16.80 9.64 7.71
C ARG A 294 -17.14 9.45 9.19
N GLN A 295 -18.34 8.94 9.50
CA GLN A 295 -18.75 8.66 10.89
C GLN A 295 -17.89 7.56 11.53
N LEU A 296 -17.60 6.49 10.79
CA LEU A 296 -16.72 5.42 11.26
C LEU A 296 -15.28 5.92 11.49
N GLN A 297 -14.80 6.91 10.70
CA GLN A 297 -13.49 7.54 10.90
C GLN A 297 -13.46 8.51 12.09
N ALA A 298 -14.58 9.14 12.42
CA ALA A 298 -14.70 10.17 13.46
C ALA A 298 -14.94 9.61 14.87
N TYR A 299 -14.67 8.31 15.11
CA TYR A 299 -14.87 7.65 16.40
C TYR A 299 -16.31 7.70 16.95
N VAL A 300 -17.30 7.82 16.07
CA VAL A 300 -18.70 7.57 16.42
C VAL A 300 -18.85 6.09 16.76
N GLN A 301 -19.76 5.76 17.68
CA GLN A 301 -20.03 4.37 18.02
C GLN A 301 -20.38 3.58 16.73
N PRO A 302 -19.56 2.59 16.31
CA PRO A 302 -19.70 1.97 14.99
C PRO A 302 -21.09 1.38 14.75
N ARG A 303 -21.66 0.72 15.77
CA ARG A 303 -22.99 0.14 15.69
C ARG A 303 -24.05 1.18 15.34
N LEU A 304 -24.06 2.33 16.03
CA LEU A 304 -25.03 3.39 15.77
C LEU A 304 -24.87 3.98 14.36
N ALA A 305 -23.63 4.14 13.89
CA ALA A 305 -23.38 4.63 12.53
C ALA A 305 -23.95 3.69 11.47
N TRP A 306 -23.77 2.37 11.65
CA TRP A 306 -24.36 1.36 10.79
C TRP A 306 -25.89 1.32 10.88
N GLU A 307 -26.49 1.32 12.09
CA GLU A 307 -27.94 1.33 12.29
C GLU A 307 -28.62 2.48 11.53
N VAL A 308 -28.09 3.70 11.67
CA VAL A 308 -28.61 4.88 10.96
C VAL A 308 -28.47 4.73 9.45
N ALA A 309 -27.30 4.33 8.96
CA ALA A 309 -27.06 4.19 7.52
C ALA A 309 -27.94 3.12 6.86
N LEU A 310 -28.10 1.95 7.53
CA LEU A 310 -28.90 0.84 7.01
C LEU A 310 -30.38 1.18 7.00
N LEU A 311 -30.90 1.81 8.04
CA LEU A 311 -32.31 2.27 8.11
C LEU A 311 -32.60 3.37 7.06
N GLU A 312 -31.68 4.33 6.86
CA GLU A 312 -31.84 5.36 5.81
C GLU A 312 -31.84 4.77 4.41
N LEU A 313 -31.09 3.69 4.16
CA LEU A 313 -31.03 3.03 2.86
C LEU A 313 -32.26 2.14 2.64
N ALA A 314 -32.73 1.42 3.66
CA ALA A 314 -33.94 0.61 3.61
C ALA A 314 -35.21 1.48 3.39
N GLY A 315 -35.31 2.62 4.06
CA GLY A 315 -36.49 3.54 4.00
C GLY A 315 -36.49 4.51 2.78
N GLY A 316 -35.45 4.50 1.96
CA GLY A 316 -35.24 5.52 0.92
C GLY A 316 -36.20 5.50 -0.28
N ARG A 317 -37.11 4.55 -0.39
CA ARG A 317 -38.12 4.47 -1.47
C ARG A 317 -39.45 5.16 -1.16
N GLU A 318 -39.75 5.49 0.10
CA GLU A 318 -41.04 6.09 0.44
C GLU A 318 -41.16 7.60 0.15
N ARG A 319 -40.10 8.28 -0.34
CA ARG A 319 -40.13 9.76 -0.54
C ARG A 319 -39.95 10.23 -1.98
N THR A 320 -40.15 9.36 -2.96
CA THR A 320 -40.19 9.75 -4.37
C THR A 320 -41.48 9.26 -5.02
N SER A 321 -42.61 9.72 -4.41
CA SER A 321 -43.96 9.70 -5.03
C SER A 321 -44.41 11.12 -5.18
#